data_7b88fc94abf782ec97be1bb49647054e
#
_entry.id   7b88fc94abf782ec97be1bb49647054e
#
_cell.length_a   1.000
_cell.length_b   1.000
_cell.length_c   1.000
_cell.angle_alpha   90.00
_cell.angle_beta   90.00
_cell.angle_gamma   90.00
#
_symmetry.space_group_name_H-M   'P 1'
#
loop_
_entity.id
_entity.type
_entity.pdbx_description
1 polymer ?
#
loop_
_entity_poly.entity_id
_entity_poly.type
_entity_poly.pdbx_seq_one_letter_code
_entity_poly.pdbx_strand_id
1 'polypeptide(L)'
;GYIWDMYSTCKFTINDDGGSQSRICDVWNKEHSVPQSWFGEASPMKSDLFHVYPTDARVNNFRSNYPYGETSNRSYIDGDSKALGYLGSSNFSGYSGKVFEPVDQYKGDFARTYFYMVARYLDKSFNKSENGKVVFTYSNGTTGLTTYAVNLFLKWHRQDPVSQKEIDRNNAVYKHQKNRNPFIDYPYLAEYIWGEKKNETMVLDELMSSSDPEFIPGESDGSREDVVRTPVLSVSTTKVNFPSVLVDEESSVSIKVTGVYLTSNVTLTISGEDADMFETSRSSLTISEANSSASQNNVVLTYVPTEQGQHSGTLQIASEGAETLTVNLYGACNAACQVVW
;
A
#
# COMPACT_ATOMS: atom_id res chain seq x y z
N GLY A 1 4.48 25.58 -18.41
CA GLY A 1 4.24 24.75 -17.24
C GLY A 1 5.54 24.16 -16.72
N TYR A 2 5.54 23.73 -15.48
CA TYR A 2 6.68 23.05 -14.88
C TYR A 2 6.58 21.55 -15.09
N ILE A 3 7.73 20.88 -15.11
CA ILE A 3 7.84 19.43 -15.13
C ILE A 3 7.54 18.93 -13.72
N TRP A 4 6.78 17.83 -13.65
CA TRP A 4 6.52 17.13 -12.39
C TRP A 4 7.71 16.25 -12.03
N ASP A 5 8.57 16.76 -11.14
CA ASP A 5 9.74 16.06 -10.67
C ASP A 5 9.38 15.16 -9.45
N MET A 6 9.67 13.87 -9.57
CA MET A 6 9.38 12.87 -8.52
C MET A 6 10.46 12.83 -7.42
N TYR A 7 11.61 13.50 -7.62
CA TYR A 7 12.76 13.40 -6.72
C TYR A 7 13.19 14.72 -6.09
N SER A 8 12.57 15.84 -6.46
CA SER A 8 12.85 17.12 -5.82
C SER A 8 11.65 18.07 -5.83
N THR A 9 11.79 19.18 -5.09
CA THR A 9 10.84 20.29 -5.15
C THR A 9 11.22 21.35 -6.16
N CYS A 10 12.20 21.07 -7.00
CA CYS A 10 12.66 22.02 -7.98
C CYS A 10 11.61 22.23 -9.09
N LYS A 11 11.58 23.44 -9.61
CA LYS A 11 10.66 23.83 -10.68
C LYS A 11 11.42 23.83 -12.00
N PHE A 12 11.43 22.71 -12.67
CA PHE A 12 12.04 22.58 -13.99
C PHE A 12 11.05 22.90 -15.11
N THR A 13 11.57 23.45 -16.20
CA THR A 13 10.88 23.52 -17.49
C THR A 13 11.41 22.44 -18.43
N ILE A 14 10.78 22.27 -19.59
CA ILE A 14 11.25 21.31 -20.59
C ILE A 14 12.66 21.62 -21.10
N ASN A 15 13.08 22.89 -21.02
CA ASN A 15 14.39 23.34 -21.50
C ASN A 15 15.52 23.08 -20.50
N ASP A 16 15.22 22.65 -19.30
CA ASP A 16 16.22 22.33 -18.27
C ASP A 16 16.65 20.85 -18.32
N ASP A 17 16.44 20.16 -19.47
CA ASP A 17 16.86 18.77 -19.71
C ASP A 17 18.37 18.68 -19.96
N GLY A 18 19.06 17.88 -19.16
CA GLY A 18 20.48 17.59 -19.31
C GLY A 18 21.41 18.71 -18.81
N GLY A 19 22.71 18.52 -19.04
CA GLY A 19 23.75 19.46 -18.60
C GLY A 19 24.44 19.07 -17.31
N SER A 20 25.00 20.05 -16.57
CA SER A 20 25.70 19.80 -15.32
C SER A 20 24.72 19.47 -14.21
N GLN A 21 25.02 18.41 -13.47
CA GLN A 21 24.25 17.96 -12.29
C GLN A 21 25.09 18.11 -11.00
N SER A 22 25.77 19.23 -10.84
CA SER A 22 26.64 19.46 -9.69
C SER A 22 25.86 19.71 -8.41
N ARG A 23 24.66 20.25 -8.50
CA ARG A 23 23.77 20.55 -7.39
C ARG A 23 22.34 20.11 -7.69
N ILE A 24 21.53 19.97 -6.65
CA ILE A 24 20.09 19.81 -6.75
C ILE A 24 19.49 21.10 -7.32
N CYS A 25 18.51 20.96 -8.20
CA CYS A 25 17.89 22.01 -9.01
C CYS A 25 18.75 22.57 -10.15
N ASP A 26 19.84 21.95 -10.53
CA ASP A 26 20.57 22.37 -11.73
C ASP A 26 19.80 22.01 -13.00
N VAL A 27 19.47 20.73 -13.15
CA VAL A 27 18.80 20.17 -14.34
C VAL A 27 17.98 18.94 -13.98
N TRP A 28 17.05 18.58 -14.84
CA TRP A 28 16.34 17.30 -14.75
C TRP A 28 16.86 16.31 -15.80
N ASN A 29 16.61 15.02 -15.54
CA ASN A 29 16.84 13.96 -16.51
C ASN A 29 15.75 12.89 -16.45
N LYS A 30 15.87 11.86 -17.29
CA LYS A 30 14.94 10.74 -17.35
C LYS A 30 15.39 9.66 -16.37
N GLU A 31 14.65 9.52 -15.28
CA GLU A 31 14.81 8.43 -14.35
C GLU A 31 14.14 7.17 -14.88
N HIS A 32 14.87 6.06 -14.91
CA HIS A 32 14.31 4.73 -15.06
C HIS A 32 14.05 4.14 -13.67
N SER A 33 12.84 4.27 -13.15
CA SER A 33 12.49 3.81 -11.80
C SER A 33 12.76 2.31 -11.61
N VAL A 34 12.61 1.49 -12.66
CA VAL A 34 13.24 0.18 -12.79
C VAL A 34 14.57 0.37 -13.54
N PRO A 35 15.73 0.29 -12.86
CA PRO A 35 17.03 0.62 -13.45
C PRO A 35 17.36 -0.16 -14.72
N GLN A 36 17.87 0.52 -15.72
CA GLN A 36 18.22 -0.07 -17.02
C GLN A 36 19.18 -1.25 -16.89
N SER A 37 20.14 -1.18 -15.95
CA SER A 37 21.10 -2.26 -15.68
C SER A 37 20.43 -3.56 -15.21
N TRP A 38 19.22 -3.50 -14.66
CA TRP A 38 18.52 -4.69 -14.15
C TRP A 38 17.96 -5.56 -15.28
N PHE A 39 17.67 -4.97 -16.46
CA PHE A 39 17.22 -5.68 -17.64
C PHE A 39 18.20 -5.59 -18.82
N GLY A 40 19.42 -5.10 -18.57
CA GLY A 40 20.50 -4.99 -19.58
C GLY A 40 20.17 -4.02 -20.69
N GLU A 41 19.50 -2.92 -20.38
CA GLU A 41 19.11 -1.83 -21.30
C GLU A 41 18.28 -2.29 -22.50
N ALA A 42 17.63 -3.44 -22.41
CA ALA A 42 16.93 -4.04 -23.52
C ALA A 42 15.62 -3.29 -23.87
N SER A 43 15.34 -3.18 -25.16
CA SER A 43 14.04 -2.74 -25.65
C SER A 43 13.03 -3.90 -25.62
N PRO A 44 11.71 -3.63 -25.48
CA PRO A 44 11.09 -2.31 -25.41
C PRO A 44 11.10 -1.66 -24.02
N MET A 45 11.55 -2.38 -22.95
CA MET A 45 11.52 -1.89 -21.58
C MET A 45 12.18 -0.52 -21.42
N LYS A 46 13.36 -0.30 -22.06
CA LYS A 46 14.13 0.95 -21.94
C LYS A 46 13.34 2.22 -22.31
N SER A 47 12.35 2.13 -23.19
CA SER A 47 11.57 3.28 -23.65
C SER A 47 10.14 3.29 -23.15
N ASP A 48 9.76 2.35 -22.25
CA ASP A 48 8.42 2.30 -21.72
C ASP A 48 8.14 3.46 -20.76
N LEU A 49 7.18 4.30 -21.13
CA LEU A 49 6.87 5.52 -20.40
C LEU A 49 6.31 5.28 -18.98
N PHE A 50 5.82 4.07 -18.69
CA PHE A 50 5.27 3.79 -17.36
C PHE A 50 6.32 3.69 -16.27
N HIS A 51 7.61 3.50 -16.59
CA HIS A 51 8.67 3.51 -15.60
C HIS A 51 9.72 4.60 -15.82
N VAL A 52 9.51 5.47 -16.81
CA VAL A 52 10.41 6.60 -17.10
C VAL A 52 9.77 7.89 -16.60
N TYR A 53 10.41 8.54 -15.64
CA TYR A 53 9.94 9.77 -15.00
C TYR A 53 10.96 10.91 -15.19
N PRO A 54 10.50 12.15 -15.31
CA PRO A 54 11.40 13.28 -15.13
C PRO A 54 11.76 13.41 -13.66
N THR A 55 13.04 13.60 -13.37
CA THR A 55 13.53 13.77 -11.99
C THR A 55 14.73 14.69 -11.96
N ASP A 56 14.97 15.32 -10.82
CA ASP A 56 16.22 16.02 -10.55
C ASP A 56 17.41 15.10 -10.83
N ALA A 57 18.31 15.55 -11.72
CA ALA A 57 19.41 14.72 -12.20
C ALA A 57 20.44 14.41 -11.11
N ARG A 58 20.61 15.31 -10.12
CA ARG A 58 21.52 15.08 -8.99
C ARG A 58 20.98 14.05 -8.03
N VAL A 59 19.69 14.13 -7.68
CA VAL A 59 19.04 13.12 -6.82
C VAL A 59 19.00 11.77 -7.51
N ASN A 60 18.69 11.73 -8.82
CA ASN A 60 18.75 10.51 -9.63
C ASN A 60 20.15 9.87 -9.60
N ASN A 61 21.19 10.68 -9.70
CA ASN A 61 22.58 10.20 -9.59
C ASN A 61 22.86 9.52 -8.23
N PHE A 62 22.41 10.12 -7.12
CA PHE A 62 22.51 9.53 -5.78
C PHE A 62 21.69 8.24 -5.63
N ARG A 63 20.46 8.23 -6.20
CA ARG A 63 19.63 7.03 -6.24
C ARG A 63 20.33 5.89 -6.95
N SER A 64 21.07 6.17 -8.02
CA SER A 64 21.83 5.16 -8.77
C SER A 64 20.93 4.01 -9.23
N ASN A 65 21.35 2.75 -9.01
CA ASN A 65 20.53 1.56 -9.27
C ASN A 65 20.15 0.80 -7.99
N TYR A 66 20.10 1.49 -6.85
CA TYR A 66 19.67 0.85 -5.60
C TYR A 66 18.18 0.48 -5.68
N PRO A 67 17.77 -0.64 -5.05
CA PRO A 67 16.36 -0.97 -4.96
C PRO A 67 15.62 0.09 -4.14
N TYR A 68 14.33 0.21 -4.38
CA TYR A 68 13.46 0.94 -3.48
C TYR A 68 13.30 0.18 -2.17
N GLY A 69 13.12 0.92 -1.08
CA GLY A 69 12.93 0.35 0.25
C GLY A 69 12.65 1.42 1.28
N GLU A 70 12.51 1.03 2.52
CA GLU A 70 12.35 1.94 3.65
C GLU A 70 13.65 1.96 4.47
N THR A 71 14.02 3.14 4.99
CA THR A 71 15.21 3.31 5.82
C THR A 71 14.91 4.22 7.01
N SER A 72 15.62 4.00 8.11
CA SER A 72 15.57 4.92 9.26
C SER A 72 16.44 6.17 9.08
N ASN A 73 17.30 6.21 8.05
CA ASN A 73 18.08 7.41 7.75
C ASN A 73 17.16 8.51 7.18
N ARG A 74 17.13 9.66 7.85
CA ARG A 74 16.34 10.84 7.46
C ARG A 74 17.20 12.03 7.04
N SER A 75 18.48 11.79 6.76
CA SER A 75 19.36 12.83 6.24
C SER A 75 19.00 13.17 4.80
N TYR A 76 18.95 14.46 4.51
CA TYR A 76 18.72 14.94 3.15
C TYR A 76 19.84 14.47 2.21
N ILE A 77 19.44 14.06 1.00
CA ILE A 77 20.39 13.72 -0.05
C ILE A 77 21.20 14.99 -0.37
N ASP A 78 22.53 14.84 -0.46
CA ASP A 78 23.46 15.96 -0.72
C ASP A 78 23.33 17.12 0.30
N GLY A 79 22.70 16.88 1.46
CA GLY A 79 22.45 17.91 2.49
C GLY A 79 21.39 18.97 2.08
N ASP A 80 20.71 18.81 0.97
CA ASP A 80 19.74 19.79 0.44
C ASP A 80 18.30 19.34 0.73
N SER A 81 17.54 20.15 1.45
CA SER A 81 16.15 19.90 1.82
C SER A 81 15.18 19.86 0.63
N LYS A 82 15.62 20.28 -0.55
CA LYS A 82 14.82 20.18 -1.77
C LYS A 82 14.81 18.77 -2.36
N ALA A 83 15.76 17.91 -1.97
CA ALA A 83 15.73 16.51 -2.37
C ALA A 83 14.54 15.80 -1.76
N LEU A 84 13.88 14.97 -2.56
CA LEU A 84 12.77 14.11 -2.15
C LEU A 84 13.25 12.68 -2.03
N GLY A 85 13.19 12.14 -0.82
CA GLY A 85 13.59 10.77 -0.52
C GLY A 85 14.85 10.68 0.32
N TYR A 86 15.22 9.45 0.65
CA TYR A 86 16.31 9.15 1.56
C TYR A 86 17.16 7.98 1.05
N LEU A 87 18.43 7.96 1.42
CA LEU A 87 19.34 6.86 1.14
C LEU A 87 19.85 6.26 2.45
N GLY A 88 19.79 4.95 2.58
CA GLY A 88 20.27 4.27 3.76
C GLY A 88 20.17 2.76 3.66
N SER A 89 20.55 2.06 4.71
CA SER A 89 20.28 0.62 4.82
C SER A 89 18.79 0.39 5.05
N SER A 90 18.25 -0.64 4.40
CA SER A 90 16.84 -0.99 4.57
C SER A 90 16.56 -1.44 6.00
N ASN A 91 15.48 -0.93 6.56
CA ASN A 91 14.87 -1.42 7.80
C ASN A 91 13.57 -2.21 7.55
N PHE A 92 13.23 -2.44 6.28
CA PHE A 92 12.08 -3.26 5.90
C PHE A 92 12.47 -4.75 5.84
N SER A 93 11.59 -5.61 6.38
CA SER A 93 11.85 -7.04 6.49
C SER A 93 12.17 -7.70 5.14
N GLY A 94 13.17 -8.57 5.11
CA GLY A 94 13.59 -9.34 3.94
C GLY A 94 14.77 -8.78 3.16
N TYR A 95 15.23 -7.57 3.48
CA TYR A 95 16.45 -6.98 2.92
C TYR A 95 17.06 -5.96 3.88
N SER A 96 18.39 -5.95 3.98
CA SER A 96 19.14 -5.03 4.86
C SER A 96 20.19 -4.17 4.14
N GLY A 97 20.33 -4.34 2.81
CA GLY A 97 21.27 -3.57 2.01
C GLY A 97 20.79 -2.14 1.75
N LYS A 98 21.57 -1.40 0.97
CA LYS A 98 21.29 0.01 0.65
C LYS A 98 20.06 0.14 -0.25
N VAL A 99 19.19 1.07 0.11
CA VAL A 99 17.94 1.38 -0.60
C VAL A 99 17.78 2.88 -0.80
N PHE A 100 16.97 3.25 -1.79
CA PHE A 100 16.39 4.57 -1.91
C PHE A 100 14.92 4.51 -1.46
N GLU A 101 14.56 5.32 -0.48
CA GLU A 101 13.18 5.51 -0.03
C GLU A 101 12.62 6.78 -0.66
N PRO A 102 11.65 6.69 -1.58
CA PRO A 102 10.94 7.87 -2.07
C PRO A 102 10.05 8.46 -0.98
N VAL A 103 9.64 9.71 -1.15
CA VAL A 103 8.65 10.30 -0.25
C VAL A 103 7.31 9.56 -0.33
N ASP A 104 6.56 9.63 0.75
CA ASP A 104 5.31 8.86 0.91
C ASP A 104 4.31 9.08 -0.22
N GLN A 105 4.23 10.31 -0.75
CA GLN A 105 3.35 10.74 -1.84
C GLN A 105 3.55 10.01 -3.18
N TYR A 106 4.69 9.35 -3.37
CA TYR A 106 5.03 8.67 -4.62
C TYR A 106 5.34 7.19 -4.44
N LYS A 107 5.19 6.68 -3.22
CA LYS A 107 5.42 5.26 -2.93
C LYS A 107 4.48 4.35 -3.72
N GLY A 108 3.20 4.72 -3.77
CA GLY A 108 2.19 4.01 -4.54
C GLY A 108 2.41 4.09 -6.04
N ASP A 109 2.77 5.27 -6.57
CA ASP A 109 3.14 5.45 -7.98
C ASP A 109 4.24 4.47 -8.40
N PHE A 110 5.32 4.39 -7.61
CA PHE A 110 6.41 3.46 -7.90
C PHE A 110 6.01 2.01 -7.72
N ALA A 111 5.21 1.68 -6.70
CA ALA A 111 4.69 0.32 -6.52
C ALA A 111 3.89 -0.14 -7.75
N ARG A 112 2.93 0.67 -8.22
CA ARG A 112 2.12 0.39 -9.42
C ARG A 112 2.95 0.32 -10.70
N THR A 113 4.06 1.06 -10.75
CA THR A 113 5.04 0.95 -11.83
C THR A 113 5.71 -0.42 -11.85
N TYR A 114 6.14 -0.93 -10.69
CA TYR A 114 6.78 -2.24 -10.59
C TYR A 114 5.79 -3.39 -10.88
N PHE A 115 4.56 -3.29 -10.41
CA PHE A 115 3.49 -4.23 -10.79
C PHE A 115 3.26 -4.26 -12.29
N TYR A 116 3.18 -3.09 -12.93
CA TYR A 116 3.06 -2.98 -14.37
C TYR A 116 4.23 -3.64 -15.10
N MET A 117 5.46 -3.35 -14.71
CA MET A 117 6.64 -3.90 -15.41
C MET A 117 6.69 -5.42 -15.33
N VAL A 118 6.30 -6.04 -14.21
CA VAL A 118 6.16 -7.50 -14.13
C VAL A 118 5.05 -8.01 -15.04
N ALA A 119 3.87 -7.43 -14.98
CA ALA A 119 2.73 -7.89 -15.77
C ALA A 119 2.93 -7.72 -17.28
N ARG A 120 3.54 -6.60 -17.68
CA ARG A 120 3.77 -6.27 -19.11
C ARG A 120 4.89 -7.07 -19.74
N TYR A 121 5.91 -7.41 -18.96
CA TYR A 121 7.15 -8.01 -19.42
C TYR A 121 7.44 -9.33 -18.72
N LEU A 122 6.42 -10.16 -18.57
CA LEU A 122 6.48 -11.41 -17.83
C LEU A 122 7.57 -12.37 -18.37
N ASP A 123 7.85 -12.32 -19.67
CA ASP A 123 8.85 -13.14 -20.37
C ASP A 123 10.27 -12.52 -20.38
N LYS A 124 10.47 -11.36 -19.76
CA LYS A 124 11.76 -10.65 -19.74
C LYS A 124 12.41 -10.72 -18.35
N SER A 125 13.74 -10.81 -18.32
CA SER A 125 14.50 -10.84 -17.08
C SER A 125 14.82 -9.42 -16.60
N PHE A 126 14.52 -9.15 -15.32
CA PHE A 126 14.85 -7.92 -14.59
C PHE A 126 15.86 -8.14 -13.45
N ASN A 127 16.45 -9.31 -13.37
CA ASN A 127 17.39 -9.70 -12.30
C ASN A 127 18.85 -9.85 -12.79
N LYS A 128 19.26 -9.08 -13.81
CA LYS A 128 20.61 -9.13 -14.39
C LYS A 128 21.68 -8.48 -13.51
N SER A 129 21.31 -7.78 -12.45
CA SER A 129 22.22 -7.20 -11.46
C SER A 129 21.87 -7.66 -10.05
N GLU A 130 22.81 -7.55 -9.10
CA GLU A 130 22.56 -7.94 -7.72
C GLU A 130 21.41 -7.14 -7.10
N ASN A 131 21.35 -5.83 -7.37
CA ASN A 131 20.23 -5.00 -6.93
C ASN A 131 18.89 -5.40 -7.57
N GLY A 132 18.91 -5.84 -8.84
CA GLY A 132 17.70 -6.34 -9.51
C GLY A 132 17.18 -7.65 -8.88
N LYS A 133 18.08 -8.53 -8.41
CA LYS A 133 17.71 -9.78 -7.71
C LYS A 133 17.04 -9.56 -6.36
N VAL A 134 17.23 -8.40 -5.74
CA VAL A 134 16.51 -8.02 -4.50
C VAL A 134 15.02 -7.89 -4.76
N VAL A 135 14.64 -7.40 -5.94
CA VAL A 135 13.28 -7.03 -6.30
C VAL A 135 12.61 -8.07 -7.20
N PHE A 136 13.33 -8.59 -8.20
CA PHE A 136 12.78 -9.46 -9.21
C PHE A 136 13.32 -10.88 -9.14
N THR A 137 12.45 -11.84 -9.32
CA THR A 137 12.79 -13.24 -9.63
C THR A 137 12.72 -13.47 -11.14
N TYR A 138 13.47 -14.44 -11.64
CA TYR A 138 13.30 -14.96 -12.99
C TYR A 138 13.53 -16.47 -12.97
N SER A 139 12.48 -17.23 -13.26
CA SER A 139 12.53 -18.69 -13.22
C SER A 139 11.61 -19.26 -14.30
N ASN A 140 12.06 -20.31 -14.99
CA ASN A 140 11.31 -20.97 -16.05
C ASN A 140 10.79 -19.99 -17.14
N GLY A 141 11.61 -18.98 -17.48
CA GLY A 141 11.22 -17.98 -18.48
C GLY A 141 10.21 -16.94 -18.00
N THR A 142 9.94 -16.88 -16.70
CA THR A 142 8.91 -15.99 -16.14
C THR A 142 9.51 -15.08 -15.06
N THR A 143 9.23 -13.80 -15.17
CA THR A 143 9.54 -12.78 -14.15
C THR A 143 8.46 -12.74 -13.08
N GLY A 144 8.89 -12.57 -11.83
CA GLY A 144 8.04 -12.30 -10.69
C GLY A 144 8.71 -11.30 -9.74
N LEU A 145 8.00 -10.92 -8.70
CA LEU A 145 8.55 -10.16 -7.58
C LEU A 145 9.06 -11.11 -6.48
N THR A 146 10.11 -10.70 -5.78
CA THR A 146 10.55 -11.37 -4.55
C THR A 146 9.53 -11.14 -3.43
N THR A 147 9.56 -11.94 -2.38
CA THR A 147 8.71 -11.72 -1.19
C THR A 147 8.94 -10.34 -0.57
N TYR A 148 10.20 -9.87 -0.53
CA TYR A 148 10.52 -8.51 -0.10
C TYR A 148 9.76 -7.46 -0.91
N ALA A 149 9.86 -7.55 -2.23
CA ALA A 149 9.24 -6.58 -3.13
C ALA A 149 7.70 -6.63 -3.11
N VAL A 150 7.11 -7.82 -3.04
CA VAL A 150 5.66 -7.97 -2.88
C VAL A 150 5.16 -7.27 -1.62
N ASN A 151 5.78 -7.56 -0.48
CA ASN A 151 5.35 -6.99 0.80
C ASN A 151 5.53 -5.47 0.84
N LEU A 152 6.67 -4.97 0.33
CA LEU A 152 6.95 -3.54 0.28
C LEU A 152 5.96 -2.80 -0.63
N PHE A 153 5.81 -3.28 -1.86
CA PHE A 153 4.99 -2.57 -2.85
C PHE A 153 3.50 -2.68 -2.58
N LEU A 154 3.00 -3.77 -2.00
CA LEU A 154 1.60 -3.84 -1.54
C LEU A 154 1.36 -2.86 -0.38
N LYS A 155 2.30 -2.76 0.57
CA LYS A 155 2.23 -1.76 1.63
C LYS A 155 2.13 -0.35 1.04
N TRP A 156 3.04 0.00 0.13
CA TRP A 156 3.08 1.32 -0.49
C TRP A 156 1.84 1.62 -1.35
N HIS A 157 1.38 0.64 -2.11
CA HIS A 157 0.17 0.74 -2.91
C HIS A 157 -1.08 1.06 -2.08
N ARG A 158 -1.18 0.46 -0.87
CA ARG A 158 -2.28 0.71 0.07
C ARG A 158 -2.16 2.06 0.77
N GLN A 159 -0.92 2.50 1.08
CA GLN A 159 -0.65 3.76 1.77
C GLN A 159 -0.81 4.98 0.87
N ASP A 160 -0.53 4.82 -0.41
CA ASP A 160 -0.57 5.86 -1.42
C ASP A 160 -1.48 5.40 -2.57
N PRO A 161 -2.80 5.61 -2.45
CA PRO A 161 -3.78 5.22 -3.46
C PRO A 161 -3.58 5.95 -4.80
N VAL A 162 -4.20 5.42 -5.87
CA VAL A 162 -4.13 6.03 -7.19
C VAL A 162 -4.62 7.47 -7.17
N SER A 163 -3.76 8.38 -7.58
CA SER A 163 -4.04 9.81 -7.62
C SER A 163 -4.59 10.27 -8.97
N GLN A 164 -5.20 11.46 -9.01
CA GLN A 164 -5.62 12.08 -10.26
C GLN A 164 -4.44 12.27 -11.24
N LYS A 165 -3.26 12.63 -10.72
CA LYS A 165 -2.02 12.74 -11.51
C LYS A 165 -1.69 11.43 -12.24
N GLU A 166 -1.81 10.29 -11.57
CA GLU A 166 -1.55 9.00 -12.21
C GLU A 166 -2.59 8.66 -13.27
N ILE A 167 -3.87 8.94 -13.02
CA ILE A 167 -4.95 8.78 -14.01
C ILE A 167 -4.68 9.61 -15.25
N ASP A 168 -4.34 10.89 -15.06
CA ASP A 168 -4.04 11.81 -16.17
C ASP A 168 -2.81 11.36 -16.94
N ARG A 169 -1.76 10.90 -16.23
CA ARG A 169 -0.57 10.35 -16.84
C ARG A 169 -0.84 9.06 -17.61
N ASN A 170 -1.64 8.15 -17.06
CA ASN A 170 -2.07 6.91 -17.71
C ASN A 170 -2.81 7.21 -19.02
N ASN A 171 -3.70 8.20 -19.00
CA ASN A 171 -4.41 8.70 -20.19
C ASN A 171 -3.44 9.34 -21.22
N ALA A 172 -2.46 10.10 -20.77
CA ALA A 172 -1.47 10.73 -21.63
C ALA A 172 -0.53 9.70 -22.29
N VAL A 173 -0.03 8.74 -21.51
CA VAL A 173 0.84 7.66 -22.02
C VAL A 173 0.08 6.81 -23.04
N TYR A 174 -1.20 6.50 -22.82
CA TYR A 174 -2.01 5.77 -23.79
C TYR A 174 -2.07 6.44 -25.16
N LYS A 175 -2.10 7.78 -25.22
CA LYS A 175 -2.10 8.51 -26.52
C LYS A 175 -0.83 8.24 -27.34
N HIS A 176 0.29 8.00 -26.68
CA HIS A 176 1.59 7.76 -27.31
C HIS A 176 1.91 6.26 -27.46
N GLN A 177 1.77 5.48 -26.40
CA GLN A 177 2.27 4.10 -26.31
C GLN A 177 1.19 3.06 -26.61
N LYS A 178 -0.11 3.45 -26.61
CA LYS A 178 -1.27 2.63 -26.94
C LYS A 178 -1.54 1.43 -25.98
N ASN A 179 -0.99 1.50 -24.79
CA ASN A 179 -1.34 0.60 -23.67
C ASN A 179 -1.48 1.41 -22.38
N ARG A 180 -2.05 0.80 -21.37
CA ARG A 180 -2.35 1.40 -20.08
C ARG A 180 -1.69 0.62 -18.97
N ASN A 181 -1.50 1.26 -17.81
CA ASN A 181 -1.14 0.56 -16.59
C ASN A 181 -2.42 0.04 -15.90
N PRO A 182 -2.66 -1.29 -15.88
CA PRO A 182 -3.89 -1.84 -15.32
C PRO A 182 -3.98 -1.65 -13.79
N PHE A 183 -2.87 -1.42 -13.09
CA PHE A 183 -2.86 -1.17 -11.65
C PHE A 183 -3.22 0.27 -11.28
N ILE A 184 -3.29 1.16 -12.29
CA ILE A 184 -3.90 2.48 -12.18
C ILE A 184 -5.38 2.40 -12.56
N ASP A 185 -5.72 1.68 -13.63
CA ASP A 185 -7.12 1.52 -14.07
C ASP A 185 -7.96 0.74 -13.05
N TYR A 186 -7.41 -0.32 -12.49
CA TYR A 186 -8.04 -1.21 -11.52
C TYR A 186 -7.12 -1.41 -10.30
N PRO A 187 -7.08 -0.49 -9.35
CA PRO A 187 -6.14 -0.54 -8.23
C PRO A 187 -6.20 -1.85 -7.42
N TYR A 188 -7.39 -2.40 -7.24
CA TYR A 188 -7.58 -3.66 -6.51
C TYR A 188 -6.97 -4.90 -7.20
N LEU A 189 -6.59 -4.81 -8.47
CA LEU A 189 -5.96 -5.91 -9.20
C LEU A 189 -4.70 -6.43 -8.51
N ALA A 190 -3.92 -5.57 -7.88
CA ALA A 190 -2.72 -5.96 -7.13
C ALA A 190 -3.02 -6.92 -5.98
N GLU A 191 -4.19 -6.77 -5.32
CA GLU A 191 -4.62 -7.64 -4.24
C GLU A 191 -4.97 -9.05 -4.70
N TYR A 192 -5.55 -9.20 -5.89
CA TYR A 192 -5.86 -10.50 -6.47
C TYR A 192 -4.62 -11.23 -6.99
N ILE A 193 -3.57 -10.51 -7.39
CA ILE A 193 -2.36 -11.14 -7.92
C ILE A 193 -1.37 -11.47 -6.79
N TRP A 194 -1.13 -10.56 -5.87
CA TRP A 194 -0.08 -10.67 -4.85
C TRP A 194 -0.56 -10.50 -3.42
N GLY A 195 -1.73 -9.90 -3.22
CA GLY A 195 -2.23 -9.51 -1.91
C GLY A 195 -3.15 -10.52 -1.27
N GLU A 196 -4.09 -10.01 -0.50
CA GLU A 196 -4.97 -10.80 0.36
C GLU A 196 -6.02 -11.58 -0.42
N LYS A 197 -6.38 -11.08 -1.62
CA LYS A 197 -7.39 -11.69 -2.49
C LYS A 197 -6.84 -12.70 -3.50
N LYS A 198 -5.56 -13.08 -3.40
CA LYS A 198 -4.89 -13.98 -4.37
C LYS A 198 -5.52 -15.36 -4.53
N ASN A 199 -6.35 -15.78 -3.57
CA ASN A 199 -7.07 -17.06 -3.60
C ASN A 199 -8.57 -16.89 -3.91
N GLU A 200 -9.03 -15.66 -4.15
CA GLU A 200 -10.40 -15.36 -4.52
C GLU A 200 -10.57 -15.36 -6.04
N THR A 201 -11.76 -15.71 -6.52
CA THR A 201 -12.08 -15.55 -7.94
C THR A 201 -12.25 -14.08 -8.25
N MET A 202 -11.48 -13.58 -9.20
CA MET A 202 -11.61 -12.21 -9.68
C MET A 202 -12.69 -12.12 -10.76
N VAL A 203 -13.64 -11.22 -10.57
CA VAL A 203 -14.63 -10.84 -11.59
C VAL A 203 -14.31 -9.41 -12.02
N LEU A 204 -13.80 -9.23 -13.23
CA LEU A 204 -13.29 -7.93 -13.69
C LEU A 204 -14.36 -6.85 -13.70
N ASP A 205 -15.59 -7.18 -14.09
CA ASP A 205 -16.72 -6.25 -14.15
C ASP A 205 -17.21 -5.78 -12.76
N GLU A 206 -16.75 -6.43 -11.68
CA GLU A 206 -17.04 -6.04 -10.30
C GLU A 206 -15.89 -5.24 -9.66
N LEU A 207 -14.76 -5.10 -10.35
CA LEU A 207 -13.67 -4.28 -9.85
C LEU A 207 -13.93 -2.81 -10.13
N MET A 208 -13.83 -2.00 -9.07
CA MET A 208 -13.86 -0.54 -9.22
C MET A 208 -12.71 -0.08 -10.12
N SER A 209 -13.07 0.62 -11.19
CA SER A 209 -12.12 1.27 -12.09
C SER A 209 -11.84 2.71 -11.64
N SER A 210 -10.64 3.18 -11.88
CA SER A 210 -10.30 4.59 -11.67
C SER A 210 -11.06 5.56 -12.61
N SER A 211 -11.81 5.03 -13.58
CA SER A 211 -12.72 5.79 -14.44
C SER A 211 -14.18 5.79 -13.98
N ASP A 212 -14.50 5.04 -12.93
CA ASP A 212 -15.85 4.99 -12.38
C ASP A 212 -16.20 6.30 -11.66
N PRO A 213 -17.45 6.78 -11.76
CA PRO A 213 -17.85 8.03 -11.11
C PRO A 213 -17.72 8.02 -9.59
N GLU A 214 -17.78 6.84 -8.96
CA GLU A 214 -17.65 6.64 -7.52
C GLU A 214 -16.18 6.52 -7.07
N PHE A 215 -15.23 6.41 -8.00
CA PHE A 215 -13.83 6.33 -7.66
C PHE A 215 -13.33 7.67 -7.13
N ILE A 216 -12.80 7.66 -5.92
CA ILE A 216 -12.18 8.84 -5.30
C ILE A 216 -10.67 8.68 -5.43
N PRO A 217 -10.01 9.49 -6.29
CA PRO A 217 -8.56 9.47 -6.37
C PRO A 217 -7.91 9.80 -5.04
N GLY A 218 -6.81 9.12 -4.74
CA GLY A 218 -5.97 9.47 -3.60
C GLY A 218 -5.36 10.87 -3.78
N GLU A 219 -5.06 11.52 -2.66
CA GLU A 219 -4.46 12.83 -2.65
C GLU A 219 -2.95 12.75 -2.91
N SER A 220 -2.53 12.89 -4.15
CA SER A 220 -1.16 13.22 -4.47
C SER A 220 -1.16 14.36 -5.49
N ASP A 221 -1.31 15.58 -5.02
CA ASP A 221 -1.32 16.75 -5.89
C ASP A 221 0.06 17.34 -6.18
N GLY A 222 1.11 16.78 -5.54
CA GLY A 222 2.47 17.29 -5.66
C GLY A 222 2.67 18.69 -5.10
N SER A 223 1.68 19.23 -4.44
CA SER A 223 1.88 20.41 -3.61
C SER A 223 2.48 19.96 -2.27
N ARG A 224 3.60 20.53 -1.89
CA ARG A 224 4.27 20.26 -0.61
C ARG A 224 3.65 20.99 0.55
N GLU A 225 2.70 21.85 0.31
CA GLU A 225 2.04 22.64 1.33
C GLU A 225 0.91 21.77 1.90
N ASP A 226 1.23 21.15 3.03
CA ASP A 226 0.27 20.60 4.01
C ASP A 226 -0.88 19.78 3.42
N VAL A 227 -0.55 18.63 2.81
CA VAL A 227 -1.57 17.60 2.54
C VAL A 227 -2.08 17.12 3.91
N VAL A 228 -3.19 17.68 4.35
CA VAL A 228 -3.95 17.15 5.48
C VAL A 228 -4.50 15.80 5.04
N ARG A 229 -3.74 14.76 5.29
CA ARG A 229 -4.18 13.39 5.03
C ARG A 229 -5.27 13.06 6.02
N THR A 230 -6.50 12.89 5.54
CA THR A 230 -7.58 12.44 6.39
C THR A 230 -7.33 11.00 6.81
N PRO A 231 -7.23 10.70 8.11
CA PRO A 231 -7.13 9.33 8.58
C PRO A 231 -8.33 8.49 8.14
N VAL A 232 -8.06 7.29 7.67
CA VAL A 232 -9.11 6.35 7.22
C VAL A 232 -8.98 5.04 7.98
N LEU A 233 -10.08 4.54 8.50
CA LEU A 233 -10.23 3.22 9.08
C LEU A 233 -11.03 2.33 8.14
N SER A 234 -10.70 1.05 8.11
CA SER A 234 -11.52 0.02 7.48
C SER A 234 -11.54 -1.26 8.32
N VAL A 235 -12.59 -2.06 8.17
CA VAL A 235 -12.77 -3.33 8.87
C VAL A 235 -13.28 -4.39 7.91
N SER A 236 -12.85 -5.63 8.11
CA SER A 236 -13.20 -6.75 7.23
C SER A 236 -14.69 -7.10 7.21
N THR A 237 -15.44 -6.72 8.24
CA THR A 237 -16.90 -6.90 8.33
C THR A 237 -17.52 -5.89 9.28
N THR A 238 -18.73 -5.47 8.99
CA THR A 238 -19.55 -4.61 9.88
C THR A 238 -20.52 -5.40 10.74
N LYS A 239 -20.52 -6.73 10.62
CA LYS A 239 -21.38 -7.64 11.39
C LYS A 239 -20.65 -8.93 11.72
N VAL A 240 -20.70 -9.34 12.99
CA VAL A 240 -20.19 -10.62 13.46
C VAL A 240 -21.36 -11.42 14.07
N ASN A 241 -21.58 -12.65 13.57
CA ASN A 241 -22.48 -13.61 14.19
C ASN A 241 -21.60 -14.72 14.79
N PHE A 242 -21.65 -14.85 16.11
CA PHE A 242 -20.91 -15.90 16.81
C PHE A 242 -21.61 -17.25 16.67
N PRO A 243 -20.87 -18.37 16.58
CA PRO A 243 -21.44 -19.69 16.76
C PRO A 243 -22.19 -19.76 18.10
N SER A 244 -23.32 -20.47 18.10
CA SER A 244 -24.09 -20.69 19.35
C SER A 244 -23.32 -21.56 20.33
N VAL A 245 -23.35 -21.18 21.60
CA VAL A 245 -22.67 -21.86 22.71
C VAL A 245 -23.63 -22.09 23.88
N LEU A 246 -23.20 -22.82 24.89
CA LEU A 246 -23.90 -22.94 26.18
C LEU A 246 -23.43 -21.83 27.13
N VAL A 247 -24.14 -21.68 28.26
CA VAL A 247 -23.73 -20.76 29.33
C VAL A 247 -22.31 -21.10 29.79
N ASP A 248 -21.47 -20.07 29.95
CA ASP A 248 -20.07 -20.15 30.35
C ASP A 248 -19.14 -20.84 29.32
N GLU A 249 -19.63 -21.19 28.12
CA GLU A 249 -18.78 -21.57 26.99
C GLU A 249 -18.46 -20.36 26.15
N GLU A 250 -17.38 -20.44 25.38
CA GLU A 250 -16.93 -19.34 24.52
C GLU A 250 -16.94 -19.69 23.04
N SER A 251 -17.15 -18.67 22.20
CA SER A 251 -16.88 -18.76 20.79
C SER A 251 -16.15 -17.48 20.31
N SER A 252 -15.22 -17.64 19.37
CA SER A 252 -14.38 -16.54 18.91
C SER A 252 -14.42 -16.38 17.40
N VAL A 253 -14.35 -15.12 16.95
CA VAL A 253 -14.27 -14.72 15.55
C VAL A 253 -13.16 -13.69 15.39
N SER A 254 -12.31 -13.84 14.38
CA SER A 254 -11.29 -12.85 14.03
C SER A 254 -11.83 -11.86 13.01
N ILE A 255 -11.60 -10.58 13.27
CA ILE A 255 -11.80 -9.51 12.30
C ILE A 255 -10.47 -8.83 12.01
N LYS A 256 -10.38 -8.13 10.88
CA LYS A 256 -9.21 -7.34 10.51
C LYS A 256 -9.55 -5.87 10.54
N VAL A 257 -8.72 -5.08 11.23
CA VAL A 257 -8.86 -3.62 11.32
C VAL A 257 -7.66 -2.99 10.64
N THR A 258 -7.90 -2.16 9.63
CA THR A 258 -6.85 -1.49 8.87
C THR A 258 -6.99 0.02 9.01
N GLY A 259 -5.86 0.71 9.09
CA GLY A 259 -5.83 2.16 9.17
C GLY A 259 -4.78 2.76 8.23
N VAL A 260 -5.15 3.86 7.56
CA VAL A 260 -4.28 4.60 6.63
C VAL A 260 -4.24 6.06 7.08
N TYR A 261 -3.08 6.68 7.02
CA TYR A 261 -2.85 8.07 7.45
C TYR A 261 -3.22 8.39 8.89
N LEU A 262 -3.23 7.38 9.76
CA LEU A 262 -3.55 7.58 11.16
C LEU A 262 -2.51 8.48 11.84
N THR A 263 -3.00 9.40 12.66
CA THR A 263 -2.19 10.30 13.51
C THR A 263 -2.18 9.86 14.97
N SER A 264 -3.09 8.94 15.34
CA SER A 264 -3.19 8.33 16.66
C SER A 264 -3.44 6.83 16.57
N ASN A 265 -3.23 6.12 17.67
CA ASN A 265 -3.58 4.71 17.77
C ASN A 265 -5.07 4.49 17.57
N VAL A 266 -5.44 3.32 17.07
CA VAL A 266 -6.84 2.88 16.97
C VAL A 266 -7.30 2.40 18.35
N THR A 267 -8.47 2.85 18.78
CA THR A 267 -9.14 2.36 20.00
C THR A 267 -10.28 1.42 19.61
N LEU A 268 -10.48 0.39 20.41
CA LEU A 268 -11.48 -0.65 20.26
C LEU A 268 -12.33 -0.71 21.53
N THR A 269 -13.62 -0.38 21.43
CA THR A 269 -14.52 -0.30 22.58
C THR A 269 -15.80 -1.07 22.32
N ILE A 270 -16.11 -2.04 23.17
CA ILE A 270 -17.39 -2.78 23.14
C ILE A 270 -18.41 -2.02 24.00
N SER A 271 -19.65 -1.90 23.50
CA SER A 271 -20.77 -1.25 24.16
C SER A 271 -22.08 -1.96 23.78
N GLY A 272 -23.18 -1.62 24.44
CA GLY A 272 -24.50 -2.21 24.24
C GLY A 272 -25.07 -2.82 25.53
N GLU A 273 -26.29 -3.32 25.46
CA GLU A 273 -27.00 -3.87 26.63
C GLU A 273 -26.30 -5.11 27.19
N ASP A 274 -25.80 -6.00 26.29
CA ASP A 274 -25.12 -7.25 26.65
C ASP A 274 -23.60 -7.13 26.43
N ALA A 275 -23.01 -5.94 26.56
CA ALA A 275 -21.59 -5.68 26.25
C ALA A 275 -20.64 -6.55 27.10
N ASP A 276 -21.02 -6.90 28.30
CA ASP A 276 -20.27 -7.74 29.25
C ASP A 276 -20.16 -9.22 28.82
N MET A 277 -20.96 -9.62 27.83
CA MET A 277 -20.87 -10.95 27.21
C MET A 277 -19.94 -11.04 26.03
N PHE A 278 -19.33 -9.91 25.65
CA PHE A 278 -18.41 -9.82 24.51
C PHE A 278 -17.05 -9.26 24.94
N GLU A 279 -16.01 -9.87 24.45
CA GLU A 279 -14.64 -9.45 24.73
C GLU A 279 -13.86 -9.19 23.44
N THR A 280 -12.84 -8.38 23.54
CA THR A 280 -11.86 -8.17 22.47
C THR A 280 -10.46 -8.51 22.96
N SER A 281 -9.66 -9.17 22.13
CA SER A 281 -8.28 -9.56 22.45
C SER A 281 -7.36 -8.38 22.73
N ARG A 282 -7.76 -7.18 22.38
CA ARG A 282 -7.02 -5.93 22.59
C ARG A 282 -7.96 -4.73 22.60
N SER A 283 -7.63 -3.72 23.39
CA SER A 283 -8.36 -2.44 23.45
C SER A 283 -7.82 -1.39 22.48
N SER A 284 -6.66 -1.64 21.87
CA SER A 284 -6.06 -0.72 20.90
C SER A 284 -5.14 -1.42 19.90
N LEU A 285 -4.91 -0.76 18.75
CA LEU A 285 -3.85 -1.06 17.79
C LEU A 285 -2.97 0.18 17.66
N THR A 286 -1.67 0.00 17.62
CA THR A 286 -0.75 1.06 17.23
C THR A 286 -0.94 1.40 15.75
N ILE A 287 -0.52 2.60 15.34
CA ILE A 287 -0.51 3.02 13.93
C ILE A 287 0.19 1.96 13.05
N SER A 288 1.32 1.43 13.52
CA SER A 288 2.09 0.42 12.78
C SER A 288 1.34 -0.89 12.63
N GLU A 289 0.64 -1.36 13.68
CA GLU A 289 -0.17 -2.58 13.63
C GLU A 289 -1.38 -2.41 12.70
N ALA A 290 -2.10 -1.31 12.81
CA ALA A 290 -3.25 -1.01 11.95
C ALA A 290 -2.86 -0.90 10.47
N ASN A 291 -1.65 -0.42 10.18
CA ASN A 291 -1.12 -0.29 8.82
C ASN A 291 -0.37 -1.54 8.33
N SER A 292 -0.34 -2.61 9.12
CA SER A 292 0.38 -3.83 8.79
C SER A 292 -0.37 -4.67 7.74
N SER A 293 0.36 -5.20 6.76
CA SER A 293 -0.14 -6.23 5.85
C SER A 293 -0.13 -7.64 6.47
N ALA A 294 0.58 -7.81 7.60
CA ALA A 294 0.63 -9.06 8.37
C ALA A 294 -0.56 -9.18 9.33
N SER A 295 -0.65 -10.29 10.06
CA SER A 295 -1.73 -10.56 11.03
C SER A 295 -1.74 -9.64 12.26
N GLN A 296 -0.84 -8.65 12.34
CA GLN A 296 -0.73 -7.73 13.48
C GLN A 296 -1.98 -6.84 13.67
N ASN A 297 -2.78 -6.65 12.63
CA ASN A 297 -4.04 -5.93 12.65
C ASN A 297 -5.27 -6.82 12.85
N ASN A 298 -5.08 -8.12 13.14
CA ASN A 298 -6.16 -9.00 13.53
C ASN A 298 -6.60 -8.72 14.96
N VAL A 299 -7.91 -8.70 15.16
CA VAL A 299 -8.58 -8.55 16.45
C VAL A 299 -9.48 -9.77 16.63
N VAL A 300 -9.27 -10.52 17.70
CA VAL A 300 -10.15 -11.63 18.08
C VAL A 300 -11.26 -11.08 18.97
N LEU A 301 -12.48 -11.33 18.59
CA LEU A 301 -13.69 -11.05 19.38
C LEU A 301 -14.18 -12.37 19.95
N THR A 302 -14.51 -12.38 21.24
CA THR A 302 -14.98 -13.57 21.96
C THR A 302 -16.35 -13.28 22.57
N TYR A 303 -17.25 -14.23 22.44
CA TYR A 303 -18.59 -14.22 23.06
C TYR A 303 -18.60 -15.24 24.18
N VAL A 304 -18.92 -14.78 25.40
CA VAL A 304 -18.96 -15.59 26.64
C VAL A 304 -20.29 -15.29 27.38
N PRO A 305 -21.40 -15.96 27.03
CA PRO A 305 -22.68 -15.66 27.62
C PRO A 305 -22.79 -16.18 29.06
N THR A 306 -23.34 -15.36 29.93
CA THR A 306 -23.63 -15.70 31.34
C THR A 306 -25.07 -16.19 31.56
N GLU A 307 -25.93 -16.03 30.52
CA GLU A 307 -27.33 -16.48 30.55
C GLU A 307 -27.79 -16.96 29.17
N GLN A 308 -28.93 -17.67 29.14
CA GLN A 308 -29.54 -18.14 27.91
C GLN A 308 -30.25 -17.02 27.19
N GLY A 309 -30.15 -16.99 25.86
CA GLY A 309 -30.85 -15.99 25.05
C GLY A 309 -30.11 -15.58 23.77
N GLN A 310 -30.64 -14.53 23.17
CA GLN A 310 -30.00 -13.82 22.06
C GLN A 310 -29.39 -12.56 22.65
N HIS A 311 -28.11 -12.37 22.39
CA HIS A 311 -27.36 -11.24 22.93
C HIS A 311 -26.80 -10.40 21.81
N SER A 312 -26.68 -9.09 22.05
CA SER A 312 -26.13 -8.16 21.06
C SER A 312 -25.23 -7.12 21.70
N GLY A 313 -24.20 -6.76 20.98
CA GLY A 313 -23.27 -5.70 21.34
C GLY A 313 -22.79 -4.94 20.11
N THR A 314 -21.98 -3.94 20.36
CA THR A 314 -21.41 -3.09 19.31
C THR A 314 -19.95 -2.87 19.62
N LEU A 315 -19.06 -3.19 18.67
CA LEU A 315 -17.66 -2.78 18.71
C LEU A 315 -17.51 -1.46 17.95
N GLN A 316 -17.06 -0.42 18.62
CA GLN A 316 -16.62 0.84 18.03
C GLN A 316 -15.11 0.79 17.77
N ILE A 317 -14.70 1.25 16.59
CA ILE A 317 -13.31 1.33 16.14
C ILE A 317 -13.06 2.79 15.78
N ALA A 318 -12.21 3.47 16.53
CA ALA A 318 -11.99 4.90 16.39
C ALA A 318 -10.50 5.25 16.39
N SER A 319 -10.14 6.29 15.64
CA SER A 319 -8.83 6.97 15.68
C SER A 319 -9.06 8.44 15.39
N GLU A 320 -8.21 9.30 15.94
CA GLU A 320 -8.35 10.75 15.78
C GLU A 320 -8.35 11.16 14.30
N GLY A 321 -9.33 11.96 13.91
CA GLY A 321 -9.50 12.45 12.54
C GLY A 321 -10.12 11.44 11.56
N ALA A 322 -10.29 10.17 11.94
CA ALA A 322 -10.96 9.17 11.12
C ALA A 322 -12.45 9.05 11.46
N GLU A 323 -13.26 8.64 10.50
CA GLU A 323 -14.64 8.24 10.75
C GLU A 323 -14.66 7.00 11.66
N THR A 324 -15.46 7.04 12.73
CA THR A 324 -15.63 5.92 13.64
C THR A 324 -16.41 4.79 12.96
N LEU A 325 -15.84 3.59 12.94
CA LEU A 325 -16.52 2.41 12.41
C LEU A 325 -17.27 1.66 13.52
N THR A 326 -18.34 1.00 13.13
CA THR A 326 -19.20 0.20 14.00
C THR A 326 -19.31 -1.21 13.46
N VAL A 327 -19.06 -2.21 14.32
CA VAL A 327 -19.28 -3.63 14.04
C VAL A 327 -20.36 -4.16 15.00
N ASN A 328 -21.47 -4.64 14.44
CA ASN A 328 -22.53 -5.23 15.22
C ASN A 328 -22.21 -6.67 15.60
N LEU A 329 -22.34 -7.01 16.88
CA LEU A 329 -22.03 -8.32 17.45
C LEU A 329 -23.35 -9.03 17.81
N TYR A 330 -23.47 -10.30 17.43
CA TYR A 330 -24.65 -11.12 17.73
C TYR A 330 -24.22 -12.50 18.20
N GLY A 331 -24.65 -12.88 19.39
CA GLY A 331 -24.44 -14.19 20.00
C GLY A 331 -25.74 -14.86 20.34
N ALA A 332 -25.74 -16.20 20.39
CA ALA A 332 -26.86 -17.02 20.83
C ALA A 332 -26.37 -18.03 21.86
N CYS A 333 -27.01 -18.05 23.05
CA CYS A 333 -26.74 -19.01 24.08
C CYS A 333 -27.89 -19.99 24.19
N ASN A 334 -27.64 -21.28 23.93
CA ASN A 334 -28.61 -22.35 23.97
C ASN A 334 -28.77 -22.94 25.36
N ALA A 335 -29.92 -23.55 25.62
CA ALA A 335 -30.12 -24.36 26.83
C ALA A 335 -29.26 -25.64 26.77
N ALA A 336 -28.66 -26.04 27.88
CA ALA A 336 -28.08 -27.36 28.00
C ALA A 336 -29.18 -28.43 27.80
N CYS A 337 -28.97 -29.42 26.93
CA CYS A 337 -29.87 -30.55 26.80
C CYS A 337 -29.87 -31.33 28.13
N GLN A 338 -30.96 -31.26 28.90
CA GLN A 338 -31.16 -32.17 30.04
C GLN A 338 -31.56 -33.55 29.48
N VAL A 339 -30.67 -34.53 29.58
CA VAL A 339 -31.04 -35.94 29.40
C VAL A 339 -31.75 -36.36 30.65
N VAL A 340 -33.08 -36.43 30.61
CA VAL A 340 -33.88 -37.03 31.69
C VAL A 340 -33.81 -38.55 31.48
N TRP A 341 -33.19 -39.25 32.45
CA TRP A 341 -33.13 -40.72 32.53
C TRP A 341 -34.38 -41.27 33.14
#